data_bac1f5d397c0a79ec0fbcda175ca2a5c
#
_entry.id   bac1f5d397c0a79ec0fbcda175ca2a5c
#
_cell.length_a   1.000
_cell.length_b   1.000
_cell.length_c   1.000
_cell.angle_alpha   90.00
_cell.angle_beta   90.00
_cell.angle_gamma   90.00
#
_symmetry.space_group_name_H-M   'P 1'
#
loop_
_entity.id
_entity.type
_entity.pdbx_description
1 polymer ?
#
loop_
_entity_poly.entity_id
_entity_poly.type
_entity_poly.pdbx_seq_one_letter_code
_entity_poly.pdbx_strand_id
1 'polypeptide(L)'
;GANLLVSLLFRTIPTHLHVLTQAVALSGVIVARELCGVQAQLKWPNDILVGQDKLSGILAQAAPVDETGRVPFVVVGIGCNLSWAPPGAASLASCGWTRAVTPDEFLAAMLPEIDRLLLLDDEAMHEEYLANLATVGTQVRAEMPNGEHIIGRALTVEPDGRLVILDDCAISHRIDTADVVHLRPASD
;
A
#
# COMPACT_ATOMS: atom_id res chain seq x y z
N GLY A 1 8.95 10.63 20.07
CA GLY A 1 8.72 9.74 18.95
C GLY A 1 7.36 10.01 18.39
N ALA A 2 7.31 10.37 17.19
CA ALA A 2 6.16 11.01 16.62
C ALA A 2 5.56 10.23 15.46
N ASN A 3 6.14 9.09 15.10
CA ASN A 3 5.75 8.26 13.96
C ASN A 3 5.53 6.82 14.40
N LEU A 4 4.64 6.10 13.70
CA LEU A 4 4.46 4.68 13.89
C LEU A 4 5.53 3.92 13.08
N LEU A 5 6.29 3.07 13.76
CA LEU A 5 7.20 2.10 13.13
C LEU A 5 6.93 0.76 13.82
N VAL A 6 6.32 -0.18 13.10
CA VAL A 6 5.93 -1.48 13.66
C VAL A 6 6.11 -2.59 12.64
N SER A 7 6.40 -3.79 13.13
CA SER A 7 6.41 -5.03 12.35
C SER A 7 5.38 -5.99 12.94
N LEU A 8 4.51 -6.50 12.08
CA LEU A 8 3.46 -7.45 12.41
C LEU A 8 3.86 -8.84 11.91
N LEU A 9 3.79 -9.84 12.79
CA LEU A 9 4.12 -11.24 12.46
C LEU A 9 2.83 -12.01 12.19
N PHE A 10 2.69 -12.54 10.99
CA PHE A 10 1.57 -13.37 10.56
C PHE A 10 2.01 -14.83 10.49
N ARG A 11 1.27 -15.74 11.15
CA ARG A 11 1.48 -17.20 11.14
C ARG A 11 0.37 -17.91 10.36
N THR A 12 -0.79 -17.31 10.24
CA THR A 12 -1.84 -17.75 9.33
C THR A 12 -1.56 -17.11 7.97
N ILE A 13 -1.19 -17.93 7.00
CA ILE A 13 -0.72 -17.45 5.70
C ILE A 13 -1.84 -17.66 4.67
N PRO A 14 -2.35 -16.60 4.03
CA PRO A 14 -3.34 -16.72 2.97
C PRO A 14 -2.71 -17.32 1.70
N THR A 15 -3.56 -17.73 0.75
CA THR A 15 -3.13 -18.27 -0.54
C THR A 15 -2.20 -17.30 -1.28
N HIS A 16 -2.50 -16.03 -1.21
CA HIS A 16 -1.73 -14.95 -1.84
C HIS A 16 -1.05 -14.09 -0.77
N LEU A 17 0.28 -14.11 -0.69
CA LEU A 17 1.04 -13.40 0.36
C LEU A 17 0.84 -11.87 0.35
N HIS A 18 0.61 -11.28 -0.84
CA HIS A 18 0.40 -9.84 -0.97
C HIS A 18 -0.85 -9.34 -0.24
N VAL A 19 -1.84 -10.20 0.01
CA VAL A 19 -3.05 -9.87 0.79
C VAL A 19 -2.69 -9.35 2.18
N LEU A 20 -1.65 -9.89 2.83
CA LEU A 20 -1.18 -9.40 4.12
C LEU A 20 -0.68 -7.95 4.03
N THR A 21 0.09 -7.64 2.99
CA THR A 21 0.59 -6.27 2.75
C THR A 21 -0.56 -5.32 2.44
N GLN A 22 -1.52 -5.76 1.62
CA GLN A 22 -2.70 -4.98 1.26
C GLN A 22 -3.59 -4.71 2.48
N ALA A 23 -3.83 -5.70 3.35
CA ALA A 23 -4.62 -5.53 4.56
C ALA A 23 -3.98 -4.52 5.53
N VAL A 24 -2.65 -4.61 5.74
CA VAL A 24 -1.92 -3.65 6.58
C VAL A 24 -1.95 -2.24 5.98
N ALA A 25 -1.74 -2.10 4.67
CA ALA A 25 -1.78 -0.81 4.00
C ALA A 25 -3.18 -0.19 4.05
N LEU A 26 -4.21 -0.98 3.72
CA LEU A 26 -5.60 -0.53 3.69
C LEU A 26 -6.11 -0.14 5.09
N SER A 27 -5.74 -0.90 6.14
CA SER A 27 -6.06 -0.51 7.52
C SER A 27 -5.48 0.86 7.88
N GLY A 28 -4.24 1.15 7.45
CA GLY A 28 -3.62 2.47 7.63
C GLY A 28 -4.38 3.59 6.92
N VAL A 29 -4.89 3.34 5.70
CA VAL A 29 -5.73 4.29 4.96
C VAL A 29 -7.05 4.54 5.68
N ILE A 30 -7.74 3.48 6.12
CA ILE A 30 -9.03 3.57 6.83
C ILE A 30 -8.86 4.38 8.13
N VAL A 31 -7.86 4.02 8.94
CA VAL A 31 -7.61 4.71 10.21
C VAL A 31 -7.20 6.17 10.00
N ALA A 32 -6.39 6.49 8.98
CA ALA A 32 -6.06 7.88 8.65
C ALA A 32 -7.31 8.70 8.31
N ARG A 33 -8.27 8.12 7.59
CA ARG A 33 -9.52 8.78 7.23
C ARG A 33 -10.48 8.91 8.41
N GLU A 34 -10.76 7.81 9.11
CA GLU A 34 -11.81 7.75 10.12
C GLU A 34 -11.38 8.39 11.44
N LEU A 35 -10.15 8.12 11.88
CA LEU A 35 -9.66 8.60 13.18
C LEU A 35 -9.05 10.01 13.09
N CYS A 36 -8.39 10.32 11.97
CA CYS A 36 -7.63 11.57 11.82
C CYS A 36 -8.27 12.55 10.80
N GLY A 37 -9.27 12.15 10.04
CA GLY A 37 -9.91 12.99 9.01
C GLY A 37 -9.03 13.25 7.78
N VAL A 38 -7.92 12.52 7.61
CA VAL A 38 -6.97 12.71 6.52
C VAL A 38 -7.29 11.82 5.34
N GLN A 39 -7.48 12.39 4.15
CA GLN A 39 -7.84 11.66 2.93
C GLN A 39 -6.62 10.94 2.34
N ALA A 40 -6.31 9.78 2.90
CA ALA A 40 -5.24 8.91 2.44
C ALA A 40 -5.74 7.94 1.33
N GLN A 41 -4.82 7.49 0.46
CA GLN A 41 -5.06 6.52 -0.59
C GLN A 41 -3.86 5.58 -0.73
N LEU A 42 -4.10 4.37 -1.23
CA LEU A 42 -3.04 3.43 -1.56
C LEU A 42 -2.35 3.84 -2.85
N LYS A 43 -1.05 3.58 -2.92
CA LYS A 43 -0.27 3.60 -4.15
C LYS A 43 0.43 2.26 -4.31
N TRP A 44 0.21 1.60 -5.43
CA TRP A 44 0.88 0.35 -5.74
C TRP A 44 2.41 0.56 -5.84
N PRO A 45 3.25 -0.36 -5.35
CA PRO A 45 2.85 -1.64 -4.72
C PRO A 45 2.56 -1.54 -3.20
N ASN A 46 3.12 -0.57 -2.47
CA ASN A 46 3.26 -0.68 -1.02
C ASN A 46 3.33 0.67 -0.29
N ASP A 47 2.80 1.74 -0.87
CA ASP A 47 2.79 3.06 -0.28
C ASP A 47 1.38 3.54 0.07
N ILE A 48 1.30 4.45 1.04
CA ILE A 48 0.12 5.26 1.32
C ILE A 48 0.47 6.72 1.02
N LEU A 49 -0.40 7.38 0.28
CA LEU A 49 -0.28 8.79 -0.09
C LEU A 49 -1.36 9.65 0.55
N VAL A 50 -1.05 10.95 0.70
CA VAL A 50 -2.03 12.03 0.82
C VAL A 50 -1.75 13.02 -0.30
N GLY A 51 -2.67 13.13 -1.24
CA GLY A 51 -2.41 13.80 -2.50
C GLY A 51 -1.31 13.09 -3.29
N GLN A 52 -0.16 13.74 -3.48
CA GLN A 52 1.00 13.17 -4.18
C GLN A 52 2.14 12.78 -3.21
N ASP A 53 2.01 13.12 -1.93
CA ASP A 53 3.09 12.98 -0.96
C ASP A 53 2.96 11.67 -0.17
N LYS A 54 4.08 10.99 0.04
CA LYS A 54 4.13 9.72 0.75
C LYS A 54 3.89 9.93 2.25
N LEU A 55 2.82 9.31 2.77
CA LEU A 55 2.49 9.23 4.19
C LEU A 55 3.13 8.03 4.87
N SER A 56 3.11 6.87 4.18
CA SER A 56 3.54 5.61 4.76
C SER A 56 4.16 4.70 3.69
N GLY A 57 5.04 3.81 4.12
CA GLY A 57 5.56 2.71 3.33
C GLY A 57 5.39 1.38 4.07
N ILE A 58 5.10 0.33 3.31
CA ILE A 58 4.89 -1.01 3.82
C ILE A 58 5.90 -1.95 3.18
N LEU A 59 6.49 -2.86 3.96
CA LEU A 59 7.44 -3.86 3.48
C LEU A 59 7.10 -5.22 4.07
N ALA A 60 6.93 -6.22 3.21
CA ALA A 60 6.72 -7.60 3.63
C ALA A 60 7.96 -8.46 3.39
N GLN A 61 8.22 -9.37 4.32
CA GLN A 61 9.25 -10.38 4.20
C GLN A 61 8.68 -11.74 4.62
N ALA A 62 8.67 -12.69 3.69
CA ALA A 62 8.32 -14.06 3.97
C ALA A 62 9.53 -14.82 4.52
N ALA A 63 9.29 -15.72 5.45
CA ALA A 63 10.30 -16.69 5.87
C ALA A 63 10.63 -17.66 4.71
N PRO A 64 11.83 -18.25 4.70
CA PRO A 64 12.12 -19.33 3.76
C PRO A 64 11.08 -20.47 3.87
N VAL A 65 10.81 -21.10 2.74
CA VAL A 65 9.94 -22.26 2.67
C VAL A 65 10.54 -23.38 3.53
N ASP A 66 9.73 -24.00 4.40
CA ASP A 66 10.14 -25.10 5.26
C ASP A 66 10.23 -26.44 4.51
N GLU A 67 10.61 -27.49 5.22
CA GLU A 67 10.75 -28.85 4.68
C GLU A 67 9.42 -29.43 4.13
N THR A 68 8.28 -28.85 4.53
CA THR A 68 6.95 -29.25 4.04
C THR A 68 6.49 -28.45 2.80
N GLY A 69 7.31 -27.51 2.31
CA GLY A 69 6.97 -26.65 1.18
C GLY A 69 6.10 -25.46 1.57
N ARG A 70 6.03 -25.09 2.86
CA ARG A 70 5.18 -23.99 3.37
C ARG A 70 6.01 -22.82 3.85
N VAL A 71 5.47 -21.62 3.71
CA VAL A 71 5.98 -20.41 4.36
C VAL A 71 5.48 -20.39 5.80
N PRO A 72 6.36 -20.53 6.83
CA PRO A 72 5.93 -20.65 8.22
C PRO A 72 5.43 -19.34 8.83
N PHE A 73 5.88 -18.21 8.34
CA PHE A 73 5.42 -16.88 8.74
C PHE A 73 5.79 -15.81 7.72
N VAL A 74 5.06 -14.69 7.78
CA VAL A 74 5.37 -13.45 7.05
C VAL A 74 5.45 -12.31 8.06
N VAL A 75 6.46 -11.45 7.92
CA VAL A 75 6.56 -10.20 8.66
C VAL A 75 6.19 -9.05 7.74
N VAL A 76 5.23 -8.22 8.14
CA VAL A 76 4.86 -6.99 7.44
C VAL A 76 5.21 -5.81 8.31
N GLY A 77 6.18 -5.01 7.85
CA GLY A 77 6.55 -3.75 8.45
C GLY A 77 5.74 -2.60 7.87
N ILE A 78 5.33 -1.66 8.71
CA ILE A 78 4.73 -0.38 8.30
C ILE A 78 5.41 0.76 9.02
N GLY A 79 5.80 1.78 8.24
CA GLY A 79 6.24 3.08 8.74
C GLY A 79 5.25 4.16 8.34
N CYS A 80 4.58 4.80 9.30
CA CYS A 80 3.61 5.85 9.04
C CYS A 80 4.01 7.17 9.72
N ASN A 81 4.04 8.24 8.94
CA ASN A 81 4.38 9.58 9.39
C ASN A 81 3.16 10.20 10.10
N LEU A 82 3.14 10.20 11.42
CA LEU A 82 2.02 10.77 12.19
C LEU A 82 2.20 12.27 12.41
N SER A 83 3.20 12.70 13.18
CA SER A 83 3.39 14.10 13.51
C SER A 83 4.56 14.77 12.77
N TRP A 84 5.41 14.01 12.12
CA TRP A 84 6.54 14.53 11.35
C TRP A 84 6.79 13.71 10.11
N ALA A 85 7.27 14.35 9.05
CA ALA A 85 7.71 13.70 7.82
C ALA A 85 9.01 14.36 7.31
N PRO A 86 9.87 13.63 6.58
CA PRO A 86 11.00 14.21 5.89
C PRO A 86 10.54 15.15 4.76
N PRO A 87 11.39 16.05 4.26
CA PRO A 87 11.07 16.89 3.10
C PRO A 87 10.62 16.05 1.90
N GLY A 88 9.51 16.44 1.26
CA GLY A 88 8.92 15.74 0.12
C GLY A 88 8.00 14.57 0.51
N ALA A 89 7.67 14.41 1.78
CA ALA A 89 6.69 13.45 2.28
C ALA A 89 5.62 14.14 3.13
N ALA A 90 4.48 13.48 3.31
CA ALA A 90 3.38 13.91 4.16
C ALA A 90 3.47 13.29 5.55
N SER A 91 2.88 13.97 6.54
CA SER A 91 2.49 13.42 7.84
C SER A 91 1.02 13.72 8.08
N LEU A 92 0.35 12.95 8.96
CA LEU A 92 -1.04 13.27 9.32
C LEU A 92 -1.17 14.71 9.87
N ALA A 93 -0.18 15.16 10.65
CA ALA A 93 -0.14 16.52 11.18
C ALA A 93 0.00 17.58 10.07
N SER A 94 0.88 17.39 9.08
CA SER A 94 1.05 18.33 7.97
C SER A 94 -0.16 18.38 7.04
N CYS A 95 -0.97 17.32 7.03
CA CYS A 95 -2.21 17.22 6.25
C CYS A 95 -3.44 17.76 7.02
N GLY A 96 -3.24 18.35 8.20
CA GLY A 96 -4.31 18.99 8.96
C GLY A 96 -5.25 17.99 9.63
N TRP A 97 -4.69 16.96 10.30
CA TRP A 97 -5.51 16.00 11.05
C TRP A 97 -6.51 16.68 11.98
N THR A 98 -7.72 16.18 12.01
CA THR A 98 -8.79 16.71 12.90
C THR A 98 -8.60 16.29 14.36
N ARG A 99 -7.85 15.19 14.57
CA ARG A 99 -7.47 14.65 15.87
C ARG A 99 -6.01 14.19 15.81
N ALA A 100 -5.19 14.71 16.72
CA ALA A 100 -3.85 14.21 16.94
C ALA A 100 -3.90 12.82 17.60
N VAL A 101 -3.07 11.90 17.11
CA VAL A 101 -3.00 10.52 17.60
C VAL A 101 -1.57 10.15 17.96
N THR A 102 -1.42 9.31 18.98
CA THR A 102 -0.14 8.67 19.29
C THR A 102 0.07 7.43 18.41
N PRO A 103 1.32 6.95 18.27
CA PRO A 103 1.58 5.68 17.58
C PRO A 103 0.78 4.51 18.14
N ASP A 104 0.63 4.43 19.46
CA ASP A 104 -0.13 3.35 20.12
C ASP A 104 -1.63 3.43 19.79
N GLU A 105 -2.21 4.63 19.80
CA GLU A 105 -3.62 4.83 19.43
C GLU A 105 -3.88 4.48 17.95
N PHE A 106 -2.97 4.88 17.06
CA PHE A 106 -3.08 4.58 15.63
C PHE A 106 -2.97 3.06 15.39
N LEU A 107 -1.98 2.40 16.02
CA LEU A 107 -1.83 0.95 15.92
C LEU A 107 -3.05 0.21 16.51
N ALA A 108 -3.53 0.63 17.69
CA ALA A 108 -4.70 0.02 18.31
C ALA A 108 -5.97 0.12 17.45
N ALA A 109 -6.09 1.17 16.64
CA ALA A 109 -7.18 1.30 15.66
C ALA A 109 -6.94 0.44 14.40
N MET A 110 -5.68 0.26 13.97
CA MET A 110 -5.36 -0.56 12.80
C MET A 110 -5.61 -2.06 13.03
N LEU A 111 -5.29 -2.58 14.22
CA LEU A 111 -5.34 -4.03 14.46
C LEU A 111 -6.71 -4.66 14.18
N PRO A 112 -7.84 -4.13 14.70
CA PRO A 112 -9.16 -4.69 14.39
C PRO A 112 -9.54 -4.55 12.91
N GLU A 113 -9.05 -3.50 12.22
CA GLU A 113 -9.26 -3.36 10.78
C GLU A 113 -8.47 -4.40 9.97
N ILE A 114 -7.24 -4.70 10.38
CA ILE A 114 -6.46 -5.79 9.76
C ILE A 114 -7.20 -7.12 9.92
N ASP A 115 -7.69 -7.41 11.13
CA ASP A 115 -8.44 -8.66 11.39
C ASP A 115 -9.72 -8.72 10.54
N ARG A 116 -10.48 -7.60 10.44
CA ARG A 116 -11.68 -7.51 9.60
C ARG A 116 -11.36 -7.80 8.13
N LEU A 117 -10.33 -7.15 7.59
CA LEU A 117 -9.91 -7.28 6.19
C LEU A 117 -9.46 -8.72 5.87
N LEU A 118 -8.73 -9.36 6.76
CA LEU A 118 -8.26 -10.74 6.58
C LEU A 118 -9.37 -11.79 6.72
N LEU A 119 -10.56 -11.42 7.21
CA LEU A 119 -11.74 -12.27 7.24
C LEU A 119 -12.63 -12.15 5.98
N LEU A 120 -12.36 -11.17 5.11
CA LEU A 120 -13.03 -11.07 3.82
C LEU A 120 -12.61 -12.24 2.92
N ASP A 121 -13.50 -12.62 1.99
CA ASP A 121 -13.08 -13.48 0.89
C ASP A 121 -12.17 -12.72 -0.09
N ASP A 122 -11.51 -13.47 -0.97
CA ASP A 122 -10.50 -12.91 -1.88
C ASP A 122 -11.10 -11.84 -2.82
N GLU A 123 -12.36 -11.99 -3.25
CA GLU A 123 -13.04 -11.04 -4.14
C GLU A 123 -13.35 -9.72 -3.41
N ALA A 124 -13.98 -9.80 -2.23
CA ALA A 124 -14.32 -8.63 -1.42
C ALA A 124 -13.07 -7.86 -0.97
N MET A 125 -12.00 -8.57 -0.58
CA MET A 125 -10.72 -7.94 -0.22
C MET A 125 -10.10 -7.21 -1.42
N HIS A 126 -10.13 -7.83 -2.59
CA HIS A 126 -9.59 -7.26 -3.81
C HIS A 126 -10.37 -6.02 -4.26
N GLU A 127 -11.71 -6.06 -4.21
CA GLU A 127 -12.57 -4.91 -4.51
C GLU A 127 -12.30 -3.74 -3.56
N GLU A 128 -12.20 -4.00 -2.24
CA GLU A 128 -11.93 -2.97 -1.26
C GLU A 128 -10.53 -2.36 -1.45
N TYR A 129 -9.54 -3.18 -1.83
CA TYR A 129 -8.21 -2.69 -2.19
C TYR A 129 -8.24 -1.78 -3.42
N LEU A 130 -8.88 -2.22 -4.53
CA LEU A 130 -8.97 -1.43 -5.76
C LEU A 130 -9.70 -0.10 -5.55
N ALA A 131 -10.78 -0.09 -4.76
CA ALA A 131 -11.55 1.11 -4.45
C ALA A 131 -10.73 2.20 -3.73
N ASN A 132 -9.63 1.82 -3.07
CA ASN A 132 -8.75 2.72 -2.33
C ASN A 132 -7.43 3.03 -3.06
N LEU A 133 -7.22 2.49 -4.26
CA LEU A 133 -5.96 2.56 -4.98
C LEU A 133 -5.90 3.76 -5.94
N ALA A 134 -5.07 4.75 -5.62
CA ALA A 134 -4.87 5.95 -6.44
C ALA A 134 -4.12 5.66 -7.76
N THR A 135 -3.44 4.53 -7.88
CA THR A 135 -2.63 4.18 -9.07
C THR A 135 -3.50 3.86 -10.27
N VAL A 136 -4.63 3.18 -10.09
CA VAL A 136 -5.52 2.76 -11.18
C VAL A 136 -6.15 3.98 -11.85
N GLY A 137 -6.17 3.97 -13.18
CA GLY A 137 -6.69 5.05 -14.01
C GLY A 137 -5.70 6.18 -14.29
N THR A 138 -4.51 6.17 -13.68
CA THR A 138 -3.50 7.21 -13.85
C THR A 138 -2.44 6.82 -14.88
N GLN A 139 -1.76 7.83 -15.45
CA GLN A 139 -0.52 7.62 -16.20
C GLN A 139 0.63 7.36 -15.23
N VAL A 140 1.38 6.31 -15.49
CA VAL A 140 2.46 5.86 -14.62
C VAL A 140 3.74 5.59 -15.42
N ARG A 141 4.87 5.70 -14.74
CA ARG A 141 6.15 5.13 -15.17
C ARG A 141 6.54 4.07 -14.15
N ALA A 142 6.60 2.83 -14.59
CA ALA A 142 7.11 1.72 -13.80
C ALA A 142 8.60 1.52 -14.10
N GLU A 143 9.45 1.63 -13.08
CA GLU A 143 10.89 1.39 -13.17
C GLU A 143 11.19 -0.03 -12.69
N MET A 144 11.63 -0.86 -13.61
CA MET A 144 11.91 -2.26 -13.35
C MET A 144 13.29 -2.44 -12.69
N PRO A 145 13.52 -3.52 -11.93
CA PRO A 145 14.81 -3.77 -11.28
C PRO A 145 16.01 -3.88 -12.24
N ASN A 146 15.77 -4.20 -13.51
CA ASN A 146 16.79 -4.25 -14.56
C ASN A 146 17.13 -2.88 -15.19
N GLY A 147 16.49 -1.80 -14.72
CA GLY A 147 16.67 -0.43 -15.22
C GLY A 147 15.80 -0.08 -16.44
N GLU A 148 15.02 -1.01 -16.95
CA GLU A 148 14.01 -0.71 -17.97
C GLU A 148 12.85 0.03 -17.33
N HIS A 149 12.09 0.78 -18.14
CA HIS A 149 10.87 1.44 -17.68
C HIS A 149 9.74 1.26 -18.69
N ILE A 150 8.54 1.16 -18.15
CA ILE A 150 7.29 1.07 -18.89
C ILE A 150 6.46 2.31 -18.56
N ILE A 151 6.03 3.03 -19.59
CA ILE A 151 5.16 4.20 -19.46
C ILE A 151 3.81 3.84 -20.05
N GLY A 152 2.72 4.13 -19.33
CA GLY A 152 1.39 3.85 -19.81
C GLY A 152 0.32 4.13 -18.75
N ARG A 153 -0.90 3.79 -19.07
CA ARG A 153 -2.02 3.91 -18.15
C ARG A 153 -2.15 2.66 -17.29
N ALA A 154 -2.14 2.83 -15.98
CA ALA A 154 -2.46 1.77 -15.03
C ALA A 154 -3.94 1.41 -15.14
N LEU A 155 -4.25 0.19 -15.59
CA LEU A 155 -5.63 -0.25 -15.83
C LEU A 155 -6.26 -0.85 -14.59
N THR A 156 -5.53 -1.75 -13.93
CA THR A 156 -5.99 -2.48 -12.74
C THR A 156 -4.82 -3.12 -12.01
N VAL A 157 -5.06 -3.67 -10.84
CA VAL A 157 -4.23 -4.69 -10.21
C VAL A 157 -4.98 -6.01 -10.29
N GLU A 158 -4.33 -7.07 -10.75
CA GLU A 158 -4.94 -8.42 -10.84
C GLU A 158 -5.04 -9.06 -9.43
N PRO A 159 -5.90 -10.08 -9.25
CA PRO A 159 -6.03 -10.77 -7.95
C PRO A 159 -4.75 -11.38 -7.40
N ASP A 160 -3.75 -11.62 -8.26
CA ASP A 160 -2.40 -12.08 -7.86
C ASP A 160 -1.45 -10.94 -7.45
N GLY A 161 -1.94 -9.69 -7.42
CA GLY A 161 -1.21 -8.51 -6.99
C GLY A 161 -0.45 -7.76 -8.09
N ARG A 162 -0.45 -8.27 -9.34
CA ARG A 162 0.25 -7.64 -10.46
C ARG A 162 -0.46 -6.41 -10.98
N LEU A 163 0.30 -5.33 -11.17
CA LEU A 163 -0.19 -4.13 -11.84
C LEU A 163 -0.24 -4.35 -13.36
N VAL A 164 -1.36 -4.01 -13.97
CA VAL A 164 -1.54 -4.02 -15.44
C VAL A 164 -1.40 -2.62 -15.98
N ILE A 165 -0.42 -2.40 -16.85
CA ILE A 165 -0.17 -1.13 -17.53
C ILE A 165 -0.42 -1.31 -19.04
N LEU A 166 -1.22 -0.44 -19.64
CA LEU A 166 -1.41 -0.34 -21.08
C LEU A 166 -0.52 0.78 -21.62
N ASP A 167 0.44 0.45 -22.47
CA ASP A 167 1.31 1.42 -23.10
C ASP A 167 0.67 2.11 -24.31
N ASP A 168 1.36 3.10 -24.89
CA ASP A 168 0.88 3.88 -26.04
C ASP A 168 0.81 3.04 -27.34
N CYS A 169 1.41 1.86 -27.36
CA CYS A 169 1.32 0.90 -28.45
C CYS A 169 0.15 -0.09 -28.30
N ALA A 170 -0.70 0.13 -27.28
CA ALA A 170 -1.80 -0.76 -26.89
C ALA A 170 -1.34 -2.16 -26.43
N ILE A 171 -0.11 -2.28 -25.93
CA ILE A 171 0.42 -3.51 -25.34
C ILE A 171 0.18 -3.47 -23.83
N SER A 172 -0.40 -4.57 -23.32
CA SER A 172 -0.61 -4.73 -21.86
C SER A 172 0.60 -5.40 -21.23
N HIS A 173 1.14 -4.76 -20.21
CA HIS A 173 2.26 -5.25 -19.39
C HIS A 173 1.76 -5.63 -18.00
N ARG A 174 2.10 -6.83 -17.53
CA ARG A 174 1.83 -7.30 -16.16
C ARG A 174 3.10 -7.18 -15.33
N ILE A 175 3.05 -6.38 -14.29
CA ILE A 175 4.20 -5.99 -13.48
C ILE A 175 4.07 -6.61 -12.09
N ASP A 176 5.03 -7.47 -11.70
CA ASP A 176 5.08 -8.08 -10.37
C ASP A 176 5.73 -7.16 -9.34
N THR A 177 6.81 -6.48 -9.76
CA THR A 177 7.64 -5.64 -8.88
C THR A 177 8.23 -4.50 -9.69
N ALA A 178 7.98 -3.27 -9.26
CA ALA A 178 8.58 -2.07 -9.83
C ALA A 178 8.46 -0.92 -8.84
N ASP A 179 9.29 0.12 -9.01
CA ASP A 179 8.99 1.44 -8.46
C ASP A 179 8.06 2.18 -9.43
N VAL A 180 6.89 2.58 -8.94
CA VAL A 180 5.88 3.24 -9.77
C VAL A 180 5.81 4.72 -9.44
N VAL A 181 6.05 5.53 -10.46
CA VAL A 181 5.90 6.99 -10.40
C VAL A 181 4.61 7.38 -11.12
N HIS A 182 3.71 8.07 -10.43
CA HIS A 182 2.54 8.68 -11.06
C HIS A 182 3.00 9.88 -11.89
N LEU A 183 2.76 9.84 -13.20
CA LEU A 183 3.08 10.95 -14.08
C LEU A 183 2.01 12.04 -13.95
N ARG A 184 2.45 13.28 -13.80
CA ARG A 184 1.54 14.44 -13.84
C ARG A 184 1.24 14.75 -15.30
N PRO A 185 0.00 15.16 -15.65
CA PRO A 185 -0.27 15.80 -16.92
C PRO A 185 0.68 16.99 -17.06
N ALA A 186 1.24 17.20 -18.26
CA ALA A 186 1.97 18.44 -18.54
C ALA A 186 1.01 19.60 -18.23
N SER A 187 1.45 20.51 -17.35
CA SER A 187 0.69 21.73 -17.09
C SER A 187 0.78 22.57 -18.38
N ASP A 188 -0.36 22.82 -19.01
CA ASP A 188 -0.47 23.81 -20.12
C ASP A 188 -0.06 25.21 -19.66
#